data_b8e1de307b243ab7eb8cbe1d468fef0f
#
_entry.id   b8e1de307b243ab7eb8cbe1d468fef0f
#
_cell.length_a   1.000
_cell.length_b   1.000
_cell.length_c   1.000
_cell.angle_alpha   90.00
_cell.angle_beta   90.00
_cell.angle_gamma   90.00
#
_symmetry.space_group_name_H-M   'P 1'
#
loop_
_entity.id
_entity.type
_entity.pdbx_description
1 polymer ?
#
loop_
_entity_poly.entity_id
_entity_poly.type
_entity_poly.pdbx_seq_one_letter_code
_entity_poly.pdbx_strand_id
1 'polypeptide(L)'
;MFLFGHPYQDVATLQCLPKYTSGQTYFYPRFNASRTEDALKLAHELSTVLSSPIALEAVMRVRASRGVRMNEYHGNFFVRSTDLLAMPTVPIDQSYCVEIILEENLNVPFVVFQTAVLHTTCFGERRIRVITLALPTSSSPSEIYASVDEKALATLLSNKAIERSQSAKLEDARDALINKTVDILGTYKSTMTSGGGASAQLMIADNMKMLPLLLLGLLKHVGLRQSSHIPSDLRAYAQCLLSTLPTQSLIPYLYPTLYSLHNMPMEVS
;
A
#
# COMPACT_ATOMS: atom_id res chain seq x y z
N MET A 1 9.90 -9.46 -12.75
CA MET A 1 9.49 -9.75 -14.16
C MET A 1 9.70 -8.50 -14.99
N PHE A 2 10.48 -8.58 -16.07
CA PHE A 2 10.73 -7.48 -16.99
C PHE A 2 9.92 -7.71 -18.27
N LEU A 3 9.06 -6.76 -18.63
CA LEU A 3 8.14 -6.84 -19.77
C LEU A 3 8.53 -5.82 -20.83
N PHE A 4 9.05 -6.30 -21.94
CA PHE A 4 9.42 -5.52 -23.11
C PHE A 4 8.43 -5.81 -24.22
N GLY A 5 7.98 -4.81 -24.94
CA GLY A 5 7.23 -5.07 -26.15
C GLY A 5 6.22 -4.03 -26.54
N HIS A 6 5.64 -4.33 -27.66
CA HIS A 6 4.66 -3.59 -28.37
C HIS A 6 3.91 -4.58 -29.26
N PRO A 7 2.63 -4.63 -29.27
CA PRO A 7 1.63 -3.76 -28.64
C PRO A 7 1.15 -4.25 -27.26
N TYR A 8 0.01 -4.80 -27.12
CA TYR A 8 -0.63 -5.31 -25.91
C TYR A 8 -0.01 -6.62 -25.42
N GLN A 9 0.28 -6.74 -24.12
CA GLN A 9 0.97 -7.88 -23.52
C GLN A 9 0.17 -8.61 -22.44
N ASP A 10 -1.04 -8.12 -22.11
CA ASP A 10 -1.85 -8.62 -21.02
C ASP A 10 -1.13 -8.61 -19.66
N VAL A 11 -0.60 -7.46 -19.31
CA VAL A 11 0.07 -7.24 -18.02
C VAL A 11 -0.83 -7.62 -16.86
N ALA A 12 -2.15 -7.44 -17.01
CA ALA A 12 -3.13 -7.81 -15.98
C ALA A 12 -3.09 -9.30 -15.62
N THR A 13 -2.90 -10.18 -16.60
CA THR A 13 -2.72 -11.62 -16.35
C THR A 13 -1.30 -11.93 -15.90
N LEU A 14 -0.29 -11.38 -16.58
CA LEU A 14 1.11 -11.67 -16.28
C LEU A 14 1.55 -11.24 -14.87
N GLN A 15 0.96 -10.19 -14.31
CA GLN A 15 1.24 -9.73 -12.94
C GLN A 15 0.92 -10.77 -11.86
N CYS A 16 0.13 -11.79 -12.16
CA CYS A 16 -0.09 -12.91 -11.23
C CYS A 16 1.21 -13.65 -10.89
N LEU A 17 2.18 -13.69 -11.80
CA LEU A 17 3.47 -14.33 -11.55
C LEU A 17 4.22 -13.63 -10.40
N PRO A 18 4.58 -12.34 -10.48
CA PRO A 18 5.22 -11.66 -9.36
C PRO A 18 4.32 -11.53 -8.12
N LYS A 19 3.00 -11.43 -8.27
CA LYS A 19 2.07 -11.36 -7.14
C LYS A 19 2.20 -12.57 -6.22
N TYR A 20 2.16 -13.77 -6.75
CA TYR A 20 2.20 -15.00 -5.95
C TYR A 20 3.62 -15.50 -5.63
N THR A 21 4.63 -14.97 -6.28
CA THR A 21 6.04 -15.26 -6.01
C THR A 21 6.75 -14.15 -5.23
N SER A 22 6.02 -13.17 -4.72
CA SER A 22 6.53 -12.00 -3.97
C SER A 22 7.54 -11.16 -4.76
N GLY A 23 7.43 -11.18 -6.08
CA GLY A 23 8.30 -10.42 -6.98
C GLY A 23 7.71 -9.06 -7.36
N GLN A 24 8.32 -8.45 -8.38
CA GLN A 24 7.94 -7.15 -8.92
C GLN A 24 7.78 -7.21 -10.45
N THR A 25 7.00 -6.26 -10.98
CA THR A 25 6.84 -6.07 -12.43
C THR A 25 7.53 -4.79 -12.86
N TYR A 26 8.35 -4.88 -13.89
CA TYR A 26 9.00 -3.78 -14.58
C TYR A 26 8.47 -3.73 -16.01
N PHE A 27 7.89 -2.61 -16.41
CA PHE A 27 7.19 -2.47 -17.67
C PHE A 27 7.84 -1.41 -18.56
N TYR A 28 8.17 -1.81 -19.79
CA TYR A 28 8.87 -1.01 -20.80
C TYR A 28 8.06 -0.96 -22.08
N PRO A 29 6.98 -0.16 -22.13
CA PRO A 29 6.18 -0.02 -23.34
C PRO A 29 6.99 0.68 -24.42
N ARG A 30 7.09 0.06 -25.59
CA ARG A 30 7.84 0.59 -26.74
C ARG A 30 9.33 0.82 -26.46
N PHE A 31 9.95 -0.07 -25.69
CA PHE A 31 11.37 0.03 -25.38
C PHE A 31 12.23 0.20 -26.63
N ASN A 32 13.14 1.18 -26.58
CA ASN A 32 14.13 1.42 -27.63
C ASN A 32 15.50 1.69 -26.99
N ALA A 33 16.43 0.76 -27.17
CA ALA A 33 17.78 0.86 -26.62
C ALA A 33 18.58 2.09 -27.13
N SER A 34 18.18 2.67 -28.26
CA SER A 34 18.80 3.89 -28.77
C SER A 34 18.34 5.16 -28.05
N ARG A 35 17.27 5.09 -27.26
CA ARG A 35 16.84 6.19 -26.39
C ARG A 35 17.57 6.08 -25.05
N THR A 36 18.31 7.11 -24.71
CA THR A 36 19.09 7.16 -23.47
C THR A 36 18.22 6.94 -22.23
N GLU A 37 17.01 7.49 -22.19
CA GLU A 37 16.09 7.36 -21.07
C GLU A 37 15.66 5.90 -20.84
N ASP A 38 15.31 5.17 -21.91
CA ASP A 38 14.92 3.75 -21.81
C ASP A 38 16.11 2.89 -21.38
N ALA A 39 17.31 3.15 -21.92
CA ALA A 39 18.52 2.43 -21.57
C ALA A 39 18.93 2.67 -20.10
N LEU A 40 18.89 3.92 -19.64
CA LEU A 40 19.19 4.28 -18.26
C LEU A 40 18.18 3.70 -17.29
N LYS A 41 16.88 3.76 -17.60
CA LYS A 41 15.85 3.13 -16.78
C LYS A 41 16.09 1.64 -16.61
N LEU A 42 16.35 0.92 -17.72
CA LEU A 42 16.62 -0.51 -17.65
C LEU A 42 17.89 -0.82 -16.86
N ALA A 43 18.97 -0.09 -17.10
CA ALA A 43 20.23 -0.27 -16.39
C ALA A 43 20.07 -0.05 -14.89
N HIS A 44 19.34 0.99 -14.49
CA HIS A 44 19.06 1.29 -13.09
C HIS A 44 18.24 0.20 -12.42
N GLU A 45 17.09 -0.16 -13.01
CA GLU A 45 16.17 -1.16 -12.42
C GLU A 45 16.83 -2.54 -12.37
N LEU A 46 17.54 -2.95 -13.42
CA LEU A 46 18.26 -4.23 -13.45
C LEU A 46 19.42 -4.26 -12.43
N SER A 47 20.20 -3.18 -12.35
CA SER A 47 21.27 -3.04 -11.34
C SER A 47 20.69 -3.14 -9.93
N THR A 48 19.59 -2.44 -9.65
CA THR A 48 18.92 -2.47 -8.35
C THR A 48 18.46 -3.88 -7.99
N VAL A 49 17.82 -4.59 -8.91
CA VAL A 49 17.36 -5.98 -8.68
C VAL A 49 18.53 -6.92 -8.40
N LEU A 50 19.65 -6.77 -9.10
CA LEU A 50 20.81 -7.65 -8.95
C LEU A 50 21.68 -7.34 -7.73
N SER A 51 21.75 -6.07 -7.31
CA SER A 51 22.64 -5.63 -6.22
C SER A 51 21.94 -5.53 -4.87
N SER A 52 20.61 -5.38 -4.83
CA SER A 52 19.87 -5.25 -3.57
C SER A 52 19.87 -6.55 -2.77
N PRO A 53 20.05 -6.48 -1.45
CA PRO A 53 19.91 -7.65 -0.61
C PRO A 53 18.45 -8.13 -0.65
N ILE A 54 18.27 -9.43 -0.87
CA ILE A 54 16.96 -10.07 -0.93
C ILE A 54 16.91 -11.24 0.04
N ALA A 55 15.82 -11.40 0.75
CA ALA A 55 15.58 -12.62 1.51
C ALA A 55 14.85 -13.63 0.61
N LEU A 56 15.16 -14.91 0.80
CA LEU A 56 14.67 -16.03 0.00
C LEU A 56 13.95 -17.05 0.89
N GLU A 57 13.09 -17.86 0.27
CA GLU A 57 12.38 -18.96 0.94
C GLU A 57 11.71 -18.55 2.25
N ALA A 58 11.09 -17.36 2.24
CA ALA A 58 10.54 -16.82 3.45
C ALA A 58 9.12 -17.33 3.71
N VAL A 59 8.83 -17.42 4.99
CA VAL A 59 7.48 -17.67 5.50
C VAL A 59 7.21 -16.63 6.58
N MET A 60 6.10 -15.90 6.45
CA MET A 60 5.69 -14.88 7.41
C MET A 60 4.40 -15.29 8.11
N ARG A 61 4.34 -14.99 9.41
CA ARG A 61 3.13 -15.15 10.20
C ARG A 61 2.93 -13.93 11.08
N VAL A 62 1.71 -13.40 11.07
CA VAL A 62 1.31 -12.29 11.94
C VAL A 62 0.31 -12.81 12.97
N ARG A 63 0.56 -12.51 14.25
CA ARG A 63 -0.30 -12.86 15.36
C ARG A 63 -0.59 -11.64 16.22
N ALA A 64 -1.71 -11.66 16.91
CA ALA A 64 -2.09 -10.65 17.87
C ALA A 64 -2.47 -11.28 19.21
N SER A 65 -2.57 -10.43 20.23
CA SER A 65 -3.16 -10.78 21.52
C SER A 65 -4.59 -11.26 21.35
N ARG A 66 -5.10 -11.96 22.36
CA ARG A 66 -6.49 -12.42 22.41
C ARG A 66 -7.46 -11.24 22.20
N GLY A 67 -8.58 -11.52 21.54
CA GLY A 67 -9.60 -10.53 21.19
C GLY A 67 -9.39 -9.82 19.85
N VAL A 68 -8.25 -10.07 19.17
CA VAL A 68 -7.95 -9.52 17.86
C VAL A 68 -7.61 -10.65 16.89
N ARG A 69 -8.23 -10.62 15.70
CA ARG A 69 -8.01 -11.59 14.63
C ARG A 69 -7.54 -10.89 13.37
N MET A 70 -6.60 -11.54 12.66
CA MET A 70 -6.23 -11.15 11.29
C MET A 70 -7.38 -11.52 10.35
N ASN A 71 -7.80 -10.57 9.52
CA ASN A 71 -8.92 -10.72 8.60
C ASN A 71 -8.46 -10.91 7.15
N GLU A 72 -7.82 -9.90 6.60
CA GLU A 72 -7.35 -9.88 5.22
C GLU A 72 -5.87 -9.51 5.15
N TYR A 73 -5.20 -10.03 4.14
CA TYR A 73 -3.79 -9.78 3.88
C TYR A 73 -3.62 -9.20 2.48
N HIS A 74 -2.89 -8.09 2.36
CA HIS A 74 -2.68 -7.37 1.11
C HIS A 74 -1.20 -7.25 0.81
N GLY A 75 -0.82 -7.52 -0.44
CA GLY A 75 0.56 -7.50 -0.91
C GLY A 75 0.89 -8.67 -1.84
N ASN A 76 2.16 -8.78 -2.21
CA ASN A 76 2.65 -9.84 -3.08
C ASN A 76 3.14 -11.03 -2.25
N PHE A 77 2.34 -12.04 -2.12
CA PHE A 77 2.63 -13.31 -1.44
C PHE A 77 1.58 -14.36 -1.79
N PHE A 78 1.83 -15.60 -1.39
CA PHE A 78 0.85 -16.67 -1.47
C PHE A 78 0.35 -17.02 -0.06
N VAL A 79 -0.96 -16.96 0.16
CA VAL A 79 -1.58 -17.38 1.42
C VAL A 79 -1.69 -18.90 1.43
N ARG A 80 -0.82 -19.56 2.18
CA ARG A 80 -0.75 -21.04 2.22
C ARG A 80 -1.78 -21.65 3.17
N SER A 81 -2.09 -20.95 4.26
CA SER A 81 -3.12 -21.30 5.24
C SER A 81 -3.66 -20.02 5.87
N THR A 82 -4.60 -20.13 6.79
CA THR A 82 -5.32 -18.99 7.40
C THR A 82 -4.43 -17.83 7.90
N ASP A 83 -3.19 -18.11 8.31
CA ASP A 83 -2.27 -17.11 8.89
C ASP A 83 -0.82 -17.26 8.40
N LEU A 84 -0.56 -18.12 7.41
CA LEU A 84 0.78 -18.41 6.92
C LEU A 84 0.97 -17.88 5.50
N LEU A 85 1.82 -16.87 5.37
CA LEU A 85 2.17 -16.24 4.10
C LEU A 85 3.45 -16.86 3.57
N ALA A 86 3.39 -17.48 2.41
CA ALA A 86 4.56 -17.99 1.71
C ALA A 86 5.11 -16.90 0.78
N MET A 87 6.39 -16.59 0.94
CA MET A 87 7.09 -15.52 0.25
C MET A 87 8.39 -16.10 -0.34
N PRO A 88 8.37 -16.60 -1.59
CA PRO A 88 9.57 -17.12 -2.23
C PRO A 88 10.72 -16.13 -2.21
N THR A 89 10.42 -14.82 -2.31
CA THR A 89 11.36 -13.71 -2.18
C THR A 89 10.78 -12.63 -1.29
N VAL A 90 11.66 -11.86 -0.61
CA VAL A 90 11.27 -10.65 0.16
C VAL A 90 12.20 -9.53 -0.28
N PRO A 91 11.79 -8.75 -1.29
CA PRO A 91 12.53 -7.56 -1.71
C PRO A 91 12.43 -6.44 -0.65
N ILE A 92 13.36 -5.48 -0.73
CA ILE A 92 13.45 -4.37 0.25
C ILE A 92 12.42 -3.26 0.02
N ASP A 93 11.81 -3.23 -1.14
CA ASP A 93 10.99 -2.13 -1.65
C ASP A 93 9.51 -2.50 -1.80
N GLN A 94 9.03 -3.42 -0.96
CA GLN A 94 7.62 -3.78 -0.88
C GLN A 94 7.05 -3.53 0.50
N SER A 95 5.74 -3.30 0.55
CA SER A 95 4.95 -3.23 1.78
C SER A 95 3.85 -4.27 1.80
N TYR A 96 3.42 -4.60 3.00
CA TYR A 96 2.34 -5.56 3.24
C TYR A 96 1.37 -4.94 4.22
N CYS A 97 0.07 -5.08 3.95
CA CYS A 97 -0.98 -4.62 4.85
C CYS A 97 -1.73 -5.82 5.41
N VAL A 98 -2.11 -5.73 6.67
CA VAL A 98 -2.94 -6.73 7.33
C VAL A 98 -4.14 -6.04 7.97
N GLU A 99 -5.32 -6.44 7.57
CA GLU A 99 -6.56 -5.96 8.18
C GLU A 99 -6.88 -6.80 9.41
N ILE A 100 -7.26 -6.14 10.49
CA ILE A 100 -7.60 -6.78 11.75
C ILE A 100 -9.08 -6.58 12.09
N ILE A 101 -9.65 -7.52 12.82
CA ILE A 101 -10.99 -7.44 13.39
C ILE A 101 -10.90 -7.60 14.90
N LEU A 102 -11.63 -6.77 15.64
CA LEU A 102 -11.87 -6.94 17.07
C LEU A 102 -13.02 -7.93 17.25
N GLU A 103 -12.74 -9.07 17.87
CA GLU A 103 -13.74 -10.13 18.11
C GLU A 103 -14.47 -9.94 19.45
N GLU A 104 -13.86 -9.23 20.40
CA GLU A 104 -14.42 -8.94 21.71
C GLU A 104 -13.96 -7.56 22.21
N ASN A 105 -14.61 -7.04 23.24
CA ASN A 105 -14.17 -5.82 23.88
C ASN A 105 -12.81 -6.02 24.55
N LEU A 106 -11.86 -5.15 24.25
CA LEU A 106 -10.51 -5.23 24.78
C LEU A 106 -10.44 -4.57 26.16
N ASN A 107 -10.44 -5.41 27.21
CA ASN A 107 -10.32 -4.95 28.60
C ASN A 107 -8.88 -4.98 29.13
N VAL A 108 -7.90 -4.81 28.20
CA VAL A 108 -6.48 -4.82 28.51
C VAL A 108 -5.86 -3.48 28.10
N PRO A 109 -4.83 -2.99 28.81
CA PRO A 109 -4.24 -1.69 28.50
C PRO A 109 -3.45 -1.66 27.17
N PHE A 110 -3.00 -2.83 26.68
CA PHE A 110 -2.23 -2.95 25.45
C PHE A 110 -2.64 -4.18 24.68
N VAL A 111 -2.63 -4.04 23.36
CA VAL A 111 -2.68 -5.15 22.40
C VAL A 111 -1.31 -5.30 21.76
N VAL A 112 -0.84 -6.53 21.66
CA VAL A 112 0.47 -6.86 21.08
C VAL A 112 0.27 -7.55 19.76
N PHE A 113 0.97 -7.08 18.74
CA PHE A 113 1.12 -7.71 17.44
C PHE A 113 2.53 -8.26 17.30
N GLN A 114 2.66 -9.47 16.79
CA GLN A 114 3.95 -10.09 16.55
C GLN A 114 4.01 -10.62 15.13
N THR A 115 4.98 -10.13 14.37
CA THR A 115 5.29 -10.61 13.01
C THR A 115 6.57 -11.42 13.08
N ALA A 116 6.48 -12.70 12.72
CA ALA A 116 7.63 -13.60 12.64
C ALA A 116 7.89 -13.94 11.17
N VAL A 117 9.13 -13.73 10.72
CA VAL A 117 9.59 -14.04 9.35
C VAL A 117 10.77 -14.98 9.42
N LEU A 118 10.57 -16.22 8.99
CA LEU A 118 11.63 -17.18 8.75
C LEU A 118 12.10 -17.00 7.31
N HIS A 119 13.39 -16.81 7.07
CA HIS A 119 13.93 -16.55 5.74
C HIS A 119 15.37 -17.03 5.61
N THR A 120 15.83 -17.20 4.38
CA THR A 120 17.24 -17.39 4.03
C THR A 120 17.80 -16.08 3.49
N THR A 121 18.94 -15.62 4.00
CA THR A 121 19.61 -14.44 3.48
C THR A 121 20.24 -14.73 2.12
N CYS A 122 20.61 -13.68 1.37
CA CYS A 122 21.36 -13.80 0.11
C CYS A 122 22.74 -14.51 0.28
N PHE A 123 23.24 -14.63 1.52
CA PHE A 123 24.46 -15.36 1.84
C PHE A 123 24.22 -16.82 2.28
N GLY A 124 23.00 -17.32 2.18
CA GLY A 124 22.64 -18.70 2.51
C GLY A 124 22.36 -18.96 4.00
N GLU A 125 22.39 -17.95 4.85
CA GLU A 125 22.10 -18.11 6.28
C GLU A 125 20.59 -18.16 6.54
N ARG A 126 20.15 -19.16 7.30
CA ARG A 126 18.77 -19.26 7.74
C ARG A 126 18.53 -18.44 9.00
N ARG A 127 17.59 -17.49 8.95
CA ARG A 127 17.31 -16.55 10.04
C ARG A 127 15.82 -16.47 10.34
N ILE A 128 15.51 -16.17 11.60
CA ILE A 128 14.16 -15.79 12.03
C ILE A 128 14.23 -14.34 12.51
N ARG A 129 13.40 -13.48 11.93
CA ARG A 129 13.19 -12.12 12.43
C ARG A 129 11.82 -12.05 13.09
N VAL A 130 11.80 -11.55 14.32
CA VAL A 130 10.57 -11.32 15.08
C VAL A 130 10.46 -9.83 15.36
N ILE A 131 9.34 -9.24 14.98
CA ILE A 131 9.01 -7.84 15.22
C ILE A 131 7.77 -7.83 16.11
N THR A 132 7.87 -7.14 17.25
CA THR A 132 6.78 -7.02 18.21
C THR A 132 6.37 -5.56 18.32
N LEU A 133 5.08 -5.28 18.17
CA LEU A 133 4.47 -3.98 18.32
C LEU A 133 3.40 -4.04 19.40
N ALA A 134 3.51 -3.21 20.44
CA ALA A 134 2.49 -3.03 21.45
C ALA A 134 1.76 -1.69 21.21
N LEU A 135 0.44 -1.75 21.12
CA LEU A 135 -0.40 -0.57 20.96
C LEU A 135 -1.30 -0.41 22.18
N PRO A 136 -1.42 0.80 22.75
CA PRO A 136 -2.36 1.06 23.84
C PRO A 136 -3.80 0.92 23.33
N THR A 137 -4.69 0.49 24.23
CA THR A 137 -6.13 0.47 23.97
C THR A 137 -6.78 1.70 24.62
N SER A 138 -7.77 2.25 23.95
CA SER A 138 -8.56 3.35 24.49
C SER A 138 -10.05 3.18 24.16
N SER A 139 -10.91 3.62 25.06
CA SER A 139 -12.35 3.78 24.82
C SER A 139 -12.72 5.21 24.40
N SER A 140 -11.75 6.13 24.38
CA SER A 140 -11.95 7.52 23.99
C SER A 140 -11.84 7.67 22.46
N PRO A 141 -12.93 8.01 21.76
CA PRO A 141 -12.88 8.22 20.32
C PRO A 141 -11.87 9.30 19.90
N SER A 142 -11.71 10.35 20.70
CA SER A 142 -10.76 11.43 20.40
C SER A 142 -9.31 10.93 20.40
N GLU A 143 -8.93 10.07 21.34
CA GLU A 143 -7.61 9.46 21.38
C GLU A 143 -7.39 8.49 20.21
N ILE A 144 -8.42 7.70 19.85
CA ILE A 144 -8.36 6.78 18.71
C ILE A 144 -8.13 7.55 17.43
N TYR A 145 -8.90 8.60 17.17
CA TYR A 145 -8.72 9.41 15.97
C TYR A 145 -7.40 10.19 15.95
N ALA A 146 -6.92 10.66 17.11
CA ALA A 146 -5.62 11.33 17.21
C ALA A 146 -4.44 10.40 16.94
N SER A 147 -4.60 9.08 17.05
CA SER A 147 -3.57 8.09 16.80
C SER A 147 -3.52 7.58 15.34
N VAL A 148 -4.46 7.97 14.47
CA VAL A 148 -4.53 7.50 13.09
C VAL A 148 -3.31 7.95 12.29
N ASP A 149 -2.67 7.01 11.60
CA ASP A 149 -1.70 7.31 10.54
C ASP A 149 -2.41 7.35 9.19
N GLU A 150 -2.60 8.57 8.67
CA GLU A 150 -3.30 8.79 7.39
C GLU A 150 -2.57 8.16 6.20
N LYS A 151 -1.24 8.04 6.26
CA LYS A 151 -0.42 7.45 5.19
C LYS A 151 -0.59 5.94 5.14
N ALA A 152 -0.55 5.29 6.31
CA ALA A 152 -0.83 3.86 6.43
C ALA A 152 -2.27 3.54 5.99
N LEU A 153 -3.24 4.38 6.39
CA LEU A 153 -4.64 4.23 5.98
C LEU A 153 -4.81 4.41 4.47
N ALA A 154 -4.15 5.40 3.86
CA ALA A 154 -4.17 5.59 2.41
C ALA A 154 -3.57 4.38 1.66
N THR A 155 -2.50 3.79 2.20
CA THR A 155 -1.89 2.57 1.65
C THR A 155 -2.84 1.39 1.70
N LEU A 156 -3.52 1.14 2.83
CA LEU A 156 -4.52 0.09 2.95
C LEU A 156 -5.69 0.31 1.97
N LEU A 157 -6.23 1.53 1.91
CA LEU A 157 -7.33 1.86 1.01
C LEU A 157 -6.93 1.75 -0.47
N SER A 158 -5.66 2.05 -0.81
CA SER A 158 -5.12 1.79 -2.14
C SER A 158 -5.16 0.31 -2.49
N ASN A 159 -4.64 -0.56 -1.63
CA ASN A 159 -4.68 -2.02 -1.83
C ASN A 159 -6.10 -2.52 -2.04
N LYS A 160 -7.03 -2.15 -1.15
CA LYS A 160 -8.45 -2.58 -1.25
C LYS A 160 -9.12 -2.09 -2.54
N ALA A 161 -8.86 -0.86 -2.96
CA ALA A 161 -9.40 -0.32 -4.20
C ALA A 161 -8.86 -1.05 -5.44
N ILE A 162 -7.56 -1.37 -5.46
CA ILE A 162 -6.94 -2.11 -6.55
C ILE A 162 -7.49 -3.54 -6.62
N GLU A 163 -7.55 -4.26 -5.50
CA GLU A 163 -8.10 -5.62 -5.46
C GLU A 163 -9.57 -5.66 -5.91
N ARG A 164 -10.37 -4.68 -5.47
CA ARG A 164 -11.75 -4.56 -5.94
C ARG A 164 -11.83 -4.29 -7.44
N SER A 165 -10.94 -3.48 -8.01
CA SER A 165 -10.89 -3.21 -9.45
C SER A 165 -10.48 -4.42 -10.30
N GLN A 166 -9.85 -5.44 -9.70
CA GLN A 166 -9.52 -6.71 -10.37
C GLN A 166 -10.70 -7.69 -10.42
N SER A 167 -11.66 -7.57 -9.50
CA SER A 167 -12.81 -8.48 -9.37
C SER A 167 -14.15 -7.85 -9.77
N ALA A 168 -14.22 -6.51 -9.88
CA ALA A 168 -15.42 -5.75 -10.20
C ALA A 168 -15.10 -4.64 -11.23
N LYS A 169 -16.11 -3.86 -11.60
CA LYS A 169 -15.89 -2.71 -12.49
C LYS A 169 -15.02 -1.65 -11.81
N LEU A 170 -14.24 -0.94 -12.60
CA LEU A 170 -13.40 0.17 -12.13
C LEU A 170 -14.22 1.24 -11.37
N GLU A 171 -15.44 1.50 -11.85
CA GLU A 171 -16.37 2.44 -11.21
C GLU A 171 -16.75 1.99 -9.80
N ASP A 172 -17.09 0.72 -9.61
CA ASP A 172 -17.44 0.14 -8.30
C ASP A 172 -16.28 0.26 -7.29
N ALA A 173 -15.05 0.13 -7.76
CA ALA A 173 -13.86 0.29 -6.91
C ALA A 173 -13.67 1.76 -6.49
N ARG A 174 -13.91 2.69 -7.40
CA ARG A 174 -13.84 4.14 -7.14
C ARG A 174 -14.93 4.59 -6.17
N ASP A 175 -16.18 4.16 -6.41
CA ASP A 175 -17.31 4.49 -5.55
C ASP A 175 -17.15 3.91 -4.15
N ALA A 176 -16.60 2.70 -4.03
CA ALA A 176 -16.28 2.12 -2.73
C ALA A 176 -15.24 2.95 -1.97
N LEU A 177 -14.22 3.47 -2.66
CA LEU A 177 -13.21 4.33 -2.06
C LEU A 177 -13.81 5.66 -1.59
N ILE A 178 -14.66 6.30 -2.41
CA ILE A 178 -15.36 7.54 -2.08
C ILE A 178 -16.27 7.32 -0.87
N ASN A 179 -17.12 6.28 -0.92
CA ASN A 179 -18.06 5.97 0.15
C ASN A 179 -17.32 5.69 1.47
N LYS A 180 -16.22 4.92 1.43
CA LYS A 180 -15.41 4.65 2.62
C LYS A 180 -14.80 5.93 3.20
N THR A 181 -14.38 6.86 2.34
CA THR A 181 -13.87 8.17 2.78
C THR A 181 -14.96 8.98 3.47
N VAL A 182 -16.15 9.01 2.87
CA VAL A 182 -17.32 9.71 3.44
C VAL A 182 -17.72 9.10 4.78
N ASP A 183 -17.73 7.77 4.89
CA ASP A 183 -18.04 7.05 6.13
C ASP A 183 -17.03 7.39 7.25
N ILE A 184 -15.72 7.40 6.95
CA ILE A 184 -14.69 7.75 7.94
C ILE A 184 -14.89 9.18 8.46
N LEU A 185 -15.05 10.14 7.55
CA LEU A 185 -15.22 11.54 7.91
C LEU A 185 -16.57 11.83 8.57
N GLY A 186 -17.63 11.16 8.10
CA GLY A 186 -18.96 11.27 8.67
C GLY A 186 -19.04 10.70 10.09
N THR A 187 -18.42 9.55 10.32
CA THR A 187 -18.32 8.95 11.65
C THR A 187 -17.50 9.83 12.58
N TYR A 188 -16.37 10.35 12.14
CA TYR A 188 -15.59 11.32 12.89
C TYR A 188 -16.46 12.52 13.33
N LYS A 189 -17.14 13.15 12.37
CA LYS A 189 -18.01 14.30 12.63
C LYS A 189 -19.09 13.95 13.64
N SER A 190 -19.84 12.87 13.45
CA SER A 190 -20.94 12.48 14.36
C SER A 190 -20.43 12.18 15.76
N THR A 191 -19.28 11.54 15.89
CA THR A 191 -18.69 11.18 17.18
C THR A 191 -18.17 12.40 17.95
N MET A 192 -17.56 13.37 17.24
CA MET A 192 -16.98 14.57 17.86
C MET A 192 -17.99 15.67 18.13
N THR A 193 -19.12 15.73 17.38
CA THR A 193 -20.14 16.76 17.55
C THR A 193 -21.25 16.36 18.53
N SER A 194 -21.23 15.15 19.08
CA SER A 194 -22.22 14.68 20.06
C SER A 194 -22.31 15.52 21.34
N GLY A 195 -21.44 16.51 21.51
CA GLY A 195 -21.37 17.44 22.66
C GLY A 195 -22.05 18.80 22.51
N GLY A 196 -22.88 19.00 21.47
CA GLY A 196 -23.73 20.21 21.33
C GLY A 196 -23.13 21.31 20.45
N GLY A 197 -23.62 21.41 19.27
CA GLY A 197 -23.37 22.48 18.31
C GLY A 197 -23.25 21.93 16.88
N ALA A 198 -24.33 22.02 16.11
CA ALA A 198 -24.30 21.67 14.68
C ALA A 198 -23.42 22.68 13.91
N SER A 199 -22.11 22.51 13.97
CA SER A 199 -21.21 23.24 13.07
C SER A 199 -21.42 22.68 11.66
N ALA A 200 -21.80 23.55 10.73
CA ALA A 200 -21.87 23.20 9.31
C ALA A 200 -20.48 22.89 8.72
N GLN A 201 -19.41 23.30 9.43
CA GLN A 201 -18.04 23.12 8.99
C GLN A 201 -17.56 21.69 9.26
N LEU A 202 -16.93 21.08 8.28
CA LEU A 202 -16.26 19.79 8.43
C LEU A 202 -15.00 19.98 9.29
N MET A 203 -15.06 19.47 10.51
CA MET A 203 -13.88 19.38 11.38
C MET A 203 -13.21 18.03 11.15
N ILE A 204 -11.90 18.04 10.96
CA ILE A 204 -11.09 16.83 10.77
C ILE A 204 -9.93 16.89 11.76
N ALA A 205 -9.54 15.76 12.35
CA ALA A 205 -8.35 15.67 13.18
C ALA A 205 -7.10 16.09 12.38
N ASP A 206 -6.15 16.75 13.04
CA ASP A 206 -4.97 17.30 12.39
C ASP A 206 -4.16 16.26 11.62
N ASN A 207 -4.04 15.06 12.16
CA ASN A 207 -3.36 13.92 11.57
C ASN A 207 -4.15 13.23 10.44
N MET A 208 -5.36 13.67 10.13
CA MET A 208 -6.19 13.12 9.04
C MET A 208 -6.47 14.15 7.93
N LYS A 209 -5.93 15.36 8.04
CA LYS A 209 -6.21 16.46 7.09
C LYS A 209 -5.82 16.15 5.65
N MET A 210 -4.75 15.40 5.47
CA MET A 210 -4.24 15.03 4.15
C MET A 210 -4.97 13.82 3.55
N LEU A 211 -5.71 13.04 4.35
CA LEU A 211 -6.36 11.82 3.87
C LEU A 211 -7.28 12.06 2.65
N PRO A 212 -8.21 13.04 2.65
CA PRO A 212 -9.06 13.29 1.48
C PRO A 212 -8.27 13.63 0.22
N LEU A 213 -7.15 14.37 0.38
CA LEU A 213 -6.29 14.77 -0.72
C LEU A 213 -5.52 13.58 -1.31
N LEU A 214 -4.98 12.71 -0.45
CA LEU A 214 -4.32 11.46 -0.86
C LEU A 214 -5.28 10.54 -1.61
N LEU A 215 -6.51 10.39 -1.12
CA LEU A 215 -7.52 9.56 -1.77
C LEU A 215 -8.02 10.18 -3.09
N LEU A 216 -8.11 11.51 -3.18
CA LEU A 216 -8.35 12.18 -4.44
C LEU A 216 -7.20 11.97 -5.44
N GLY A 217 -5.95 12.02 -4.96
CA GLY A 217 -4.77 11.67 -5.76
C GLY A 217 -4.87 10.26 -6.31
N LEU A 218 -5.23 9.30 -5.47
CA LEU A 218 -5.44 7.91 -5.84
C LEU A 218 -6.55 7.74 -6.91
N LEU A 219 -7.68 8.43 -6.76
CA LEU A 219 -8.78 8.42 -7.74
C LEU A 219 -8.39 9.03 -9.09
N LYS A 220 -7.46 9.98 -9.11
CA LYS A 220 -6.93 10.64 -10.31
C LYS A 220 -5.74 9.89 -10.91
N HIS A 221 -5.13 8.98 -10.16
CA HIS A 221 -3.98 8.20 -10.61
C HIS A 221 -4.35 7.28 -11.79
N VAL A 222 -3.38 7.02 -12.69
CA VAL A 222 -3.57 6.18 -13.89
C VAL A 222 -4.22 4.83 -13.58
N GLY A 223 -3.89 4.23 -12.44
CA GLY A 223 -4.44 2.95 -12.00
C GLY A 223 -5.95 2.95 -11.79
N LEU A 224 -6.54 4.06 -11.33
CA LEU A 224 -7.97 4.15 -11.00
C LEU A 224 -8.73 5.22 -11.79
N ARG A 225 -8.08 6.10 -12.54
CA ARG A 225 -8.74 7.16 -13.30
C ARG A 225 -9.61 6.58 -14.41
N GLN A 226 -10.88 7.01 -14.46
CA GLN A 226 -11.77 6.73 -15.58
C GLN A 226 -11.30 7.52 -16.81
N SER A 227 -10.81 6.81 -17.83
CA SER A 227 -10.43 7.37 -19.11
C SER A 227 -10.29 6.26 -20.13
N SER A 228 -10.87 6.43 -21.30
CA SER A 228 -10.72 5.52 -22.45
C SER A 228 -9.34 5.61 -23.11
N HIS A 229 -8.59 6.67 -22.83
CA HIS A 229 -7.26 6.90 -23.44
C HIS A 229 -6.11 6.19 -22.71
N ILE A 230 -6.39 5.58 -21.53
CA ILE A 230 -5.36 4.85 -20.78
C ILE A 230 -5.30 3.42 -21.30
N PRO A 231 -4.14 2.98 -21.87
CA PRO A 231 -3.96 1.60 -22.25
C PRO A 231 -4.13 0.65 -21.05
N SER A 232 -4.75 -0.51 -21.28
CA SER A 232 -5.00 -1.51 -20.21
C SER A 232 -3.72 -1.97 -19.51
N ASP A 233 -2.66 -2.22 -20.25
CA ASP A 233 -1.36 -2.64 -19.72
C ASP A 233 -0.73 -1.56 -18.82
N LEU A 234 -0.82 -0.28 -19.22
CA LEU A 234 -0.33 0.82 -18.40
C LEU A 234 -1.13 0.94 -17.09
N ARG A 235 -2.45 0.75 -17.17
CA ARG A 235 -3.31 0.73 -15.98
C ARG A 235 -2.94 -0.43 -15.06
N ALA A 236 -2.80 -1.65 -15.58
CA ALA A 236 -2.44 -2.82 -14.82
C ALA A 236 -1.06 -2.66 -14.15
N TYR A 237 -0.08 -2.13 -14.86
CA TYR A 237 1.23 -1.82 -14.29
C TYR A 237 1.15 -0.79 -13.16
N ALA A 238 0.40 0.30 -13.36
CA ALA A 238 0.18 1.30 -12.31
C ALA A 238 -0.50 0.70 -11.08
N GLN A 239 -1.44 -0.23 -11.27
CA GLN A 239 -2.08 -0.97 -10.18
C GLN A 239 -1.09 -1.87 -9.44
N CYS A 240 -0.16 -2.54 -10.13
CA CYS A 240 0.91 -3.28 -9.47
C CYS A 240 1.73 -2.39 -8.53
N LEU A 241 2.14 -1.21 -9.00
CA LEU A 241 2.90 -0.26 -8.17
C LEU A 241 2.09 0.21 -6.97
N LEU A 242 0.83 0.60 -7.17
CA LEU A 242 -0.06 1.08 -6.11
C LEU A 242 -0.30 0.04 -5.01
N SER A 243 -0.20 -1.25 -5.32
CA SER A 243 -0.42 -2.35 -4.37
C SER A 243 0.85 -2.87 -3.70
N THR A 244 2.04 -2.45 -4.14
CA THR A 244 3.30 -3.01 -3.64
C THR A 244 4.24 -1.98 -3.02
N LEU A 245 4.17 -0.71 -3.46
CA LEU A 245 5.09 0.31 -2.99
C LEU A 245 5.02 0.50 -1.46
N PRO A 246 6.17 0.66 -0.79
CA PRO A 246 6.21 1.11 0.59
C PRO A 246 5.47 2.45 0.76
N THR A 247 4.86 2.66 1.92
CA THR A 247 4.08 3.87 2.21
C THR A 247 4.87 5.15 1.91
N GLN A 248 6.18 5.18 2.25
CA GLN A 248 7.06 6.33 1.99
C GLN A 248 7.23 6.65 0.50
N SER A 249 7.15 5.65 -0.36
CA SER A 249 7.23 5.80 -1.82
C SER A 249 5.86 6.00 -2.45
N LEU A 250 4.82 5.38 -1.89
CA LEU A 250 3.45 5.49 -2.38
C LEU A 250 2.90 6.92 -2.23
N ILE A 251 3.14 7.56 -1.08
CA ILE A 251 2.61 8.92 -0.83
C ILE A 251 3.09 9.94 -1.87
N PRO A 252 4.40 10.13 -2.14
CA PRO A 252 4.84 11.05 -3.20
C PRO A 252 4.42 10.59 -4.60
N TYR A 253 4.18 9.29 -4.81
CA TYR A 253 3.65 8.78 -6.08
C TYR A 253 2.18 9.17 -6.31
N LEU A 254 1.38 9.25 -5.24
CA LEU A 254 -0.02 9.72 -5.28
C LEU A 254 -0.12 11.24 -5.32
N TYR A 255 0.71 11.92 -4.54
CA TYR A 255 0.72 13.37 -4.37
C TYR A 255 2.16 13.86 -4.31
N PRO A 256 2.77 14.17 -5.47
CA PRO A 256 4.15 14.62 -5.53
C PRO A 256 4.33 15.96 -4.81
N THR A 257 5.44 16.11 -4.11
CA THR A 257 5.80 17.36 -3.45
C THR A 257 6.16 18.42 -4.51
N LEU A 258 5.53 19.59 -4.40
CA LEU A 258 5.86 20.74 -5.23
C LEU A 258 6.80 21.66 -4.46
N TYR A 259 7.91 22.01 -5.08
CA TYR A 259 8.88 22.94 -4.54
C TYR A 259 8.86 24.25 -5.33
N SER A 260 8.92 25.36 -4.61
CA SER A 260 9.07 26.69 -5.19
C SER A 260 10.57 27.01 -5.25
N LEU A 261 11.17 26.94 -6.43
CA LEU A 261 12.62 27.06 -6.61
C LEU A 261 13.17 28.40 -6.07
N HIS A 262 12.40 29.49 -6.16
CA HIS A 262 12.83 30.80 -5.65
C HIS A 262 12.85 30.89 -4.12
N ASN A 263 12.23 29.95 -3.42
CA ASN A 263 12.20 29.87 -1.95
C ASN A 263 13.12 28.76 -1.40
N MET A 264 13.82 28.04 -2.27
CA MET A 264 14.75 26.99 -1.82
C MET A 264 16.08 27.61 -1.36
N PRO A 265 16.65 27.12 -0.24
CA PRO A 265 18.03 27.45 0.13
C PRO A 265 19.01 27.03 -0.97
N MET A 266 20.03 27.84 -1.24
CA MET A 266 21.03 27.53 -2.29
C MET A 266 21.82 26.24 -2.05
N GLU A 267 21.79 25.70 -0.84
CA GLU A 267 22.49 24.47 -0.46
C GLU A 267 21.81 23.18 -0.97
N VAL A 268 20.64 23.30 -1.57
CA VAL A 268 19.82 22.16 -2.05
C VAL A 268 19.70 22.17 -3.58
N SER A 269 20.33 23.10 -4.27
CA SER A 269 20.33 23.23 -5.74
C SER A 269 21.43 22.42 -6.43
#